data_670485cb62ffc1d848626439935d7f44
#
_entry.id   670485cb62ffc1d848626439935d7f44
#
_cell.length_a   1.000
_cell.length_b   1.000
_cell.length_c   1.000
_cell.angle_alpha   90.00
_cell.angle_beta   90.00
_cell.angle_gamma   90.00
#
_symmetry.space_group_name_H-M   'P 1'
#
loop_
_entity.id
_entity.type
_entity.pdbx_description
1 polymer ?
#
loop_
_entity_poly.entity_id
_entity_poly.type
_entity_poly.pdbx_seq_one_letter_code
_entity_poly.pdbx_strand_id
1 'polypeptide(L)'
;MNYNLNHLVEIISSTPTNYDHSVGFHDIRPFNKLNNDLVLLHRYPLKNLGFKKKDNTSIEICLWNISENIVEKIDETNAWSWEQGSRLQWLTDKDLIYNKSVNGKLISCVYDIKDKTKRNLDHTVYSVNKNKHFLHINFTRLWKLWKSYGYFSTKDSEIYNKRPSDDGIFLCDLNNNKKLLLSIKDAVMICKLDSLQKDFFLCHPTFSPSGKKFVSMLRFFNDSGVLISYFICTDIENNISRVLA
;
A
#
# COMPACT_ATOMS: atom_id res chain seq x y z
N MET A 1 -19.95 32.25 8.19
CA MET A 1 -19.95 32.51 6.74
C MET A 1 -20.32 31.21 6.05
N ASN A 2 -21.53 31.12 5.50
CA ASN A 2 -21.90 29.98 4.65
C ASN A 2 -21.27 30.20 3.28
N TYR A 3 -20.15 29.54 3.00
CA TYR A 3 -19.64 29.48 1.62
C TYR A 3 -20.58 28.57 0.82
N ASN A 4 -21.29 29.15 -0.11
CA ASN A 4 -22.08 28.42 -1.07
C ASN A 4 -21.10 27.81 -2.09
N LEU A 5 -20.61 26.59 -1.80
CA LEU A 5 -19.68 25.83 -2.66
C LEU A 5 -20.30 25.35 -3.97
N ASN A 6 -21.61 25.57 -4.16
CA ASN A 6 -22.38 25.06 -5.31
C ASN A 6 -21.94 25.61 -6.68
N HIS A 7 -21.07 26.63 -6.70
CA HIS A 7 -20.52 27.17 -7.95
C HIS A 7 -19.09 26.74 -8.28
N LEU A 8 -18.43 25.97 -7.37
CA LEU A 8 -17.01 25.58 -7.52
C LEU A 8 -16.79 24.10 -7.78
N VAL A 9 -17.79 23.25 -7.50
CA VAL A 9 -17.67 21.80 -7.62
C VAL A 9 -18.97 21.23 -8.23
N GLU A 10 -18.81 20.48 -9.30
CA GLU A 10 -19.89 19.71 -9.92
C GLU A 10 -19.70 18.22 -9.64
N ILE A 11 -20.75 17.52 -9.21
CA ILE A 11 -20.74 16.08 -9.09
C ILE A 11 -21.09 15.48 -10.46
N ILE A 12 -20.08 14.99 -11.15
CA ILE A 12 -20.24 14.41 -12.50
C ILE A 12 -20.83 12.99 -12.41
N SER A 13 -20.39 12.20 -11.43
CA SER A 13 -20.88 10.84 -11.21
C SER A 13 -20.71 10.41 -9.77
N SER A 14 -21.48 9.40 -9.35
CA SER A 14 -21.37 8.75 -8.06
C SER A 14 -21.53 7.24 -8.19
N THR A 15 -20.82 6.47 -7.35
CA THR A 15 -20.99 5.02 -7.30
C THR A 15 -22.39 4.63 -6.85
N PRO A 16 -22.91 3.43 -7.22
CA PRO A 16 -24.19 2.94 -6.74
C PRO A 16 -24.28 2.93 -5.21
N THR A 17 -25.45 3.34 -4.69
CA THR A 17 -25.65 3.64 -3.24
C THR A 17 -25.83 2.42 -2.35
N ASN A 18 -25.80 1.20 -2.89
CA ASN A 18 -26.06 -0.03 -2.11
C ASN A 18 -24.89 -0.49 -1.24
N TYR A 19 -23.72 0.07 -1.47
CA TYR A 19 -22.46 -0.28 -0.80
C TYR A 19 -21.65 0.97 -0.48
N ASP A 20 -20.78 0.86 0.50
CA ASP A 20 -19.75 1.87 0.75
C ASP A 20 -18.53 1.56 -0.12
N HIS A 21 -18.00 2.59 -0.77
CA HIS A 21 -16.83 2.49 -1.64
C HIS A 21 -15.74 3.43 -1.18
N SER A 22 -14.48 3.06 -1.40
CA SER A 22 -13.35 3.96 -1.28
C SER A 22 -12.35 3.75 -2.42
N VAL A 23 -11.66 4.80 -2.77
CA VAL A 23 -10.43 4.71 -3.57
C VAL A 23 -9.27 4.29 -2.65
N GLY A 24 -8.10 4.03 -3.23
CA GLY A 24 -6.90 3.75 -2.44
C GLY A 24 -6.39 4.96 -1.64
N PHE A 25 -5.21 4.82 -1.06
CA PHE A 25 -4.54 5.88 -0.30
C PHE A 25 -4.17 7.07 -1.22
N HIS A 26 -3.99 8.26 -0.64
CA HIS A 26 -3.79 9.52 -1.38
C HIS A 26 -2.57 9.52 -2.35
N ASP A 27 -1.63 8.60 -2.19
CA ASP A 27 -0.47 8.43 -3.06
C ASP A 27 -0.74 7.49 -4.26
N ILE A 28 -1.95 6.96 -4.38
CA ILE A 28 -2.35 6.03 -5.45
C ILE A 28 -3.35 6.71 -6.38
N ARG A 29 -3.04 6.72 -7.67
CA ARG A 29 -3.98 7.16 -8.70
C ARG A 29 -5.02 6.06 -8.95
N PRO A 30 -6.31 6.29 -8.65
CA PRO A 30 -7.35 5.27 -8.87
C PRO A 30 -7.78 5.18 -10.33
N PHE A 31 -7.70 6.28 -11.09
CA PHE A 31 -8.11 6.34 -12.50
C PHE A 31 -7.10 5.60 -13.40
N ASN A 32 -7.62 4.87 -14.39
CA ASN A 32 -6.79 4.33 -15.45
C ASN A 32 -6.12 5.47 -16.24
N LYS A 33 -4.90 5.22 -16.71
CA LYS A 33 -4.12 6.27 -17.36
C LYS A 33 -4.60 6.59 -18.77
N LEU A 34 -5.08 5.58 -19.52
CA LEU A 34 -5.56 5.73 -20.89
C LEU A 34 -7.07 5.89 -20.97
N ASN A 35 -7.82 5.34 -20.00
CA ASN A 35 -9.27 5.44 -19.94
C ASN A 35 -9.71 5.96 -18.57
N ASN A 36 -9.96 7.26 -18.48
CA ASN A 36 -10.38 7.91 -17.23
C ASN A 36 -11.77 7.45 -16.72
N ASP A 37 -12.55 6.72 -17.52
CA ASP A 37 -13.81 6.12 -17.08
C ASP A 37 -13.62 4.88 -16.20
N LEU A 38 -12.41 4.31 -16.21
CA LEU A 38 -12.09 3.14 -15.38
C LEU A 38 -11.42 3.55 -14.08
N VAL A 39 -12.07 3.24 -12.96
CA VAL A 39 -11.62 3.60 -11.61
C VAL A 39 -11.50 2.36 -10.73
N LEU A 40 -10.39 2.24 -10.01
CA LEU A 40 -10.17 1.20 -9.01
C LEU A 40 -10.83 1.57 -7.69
N LEU A 41 -11.63 0.66 -7.14
CA LEU A 41 -12.36 0.84 -5.89
C LEU A 41 -12.20 -0.35 -4.95
N HIS A 42 -12.21 -0.06 -3.65
CA HIS A 42 -12.59 -1.02 -2.63
C HIS A 42 -14.09 -0.89 -2.37
N ARG A 43 -14.78 -2.02 -2.28
CA ARG A 43 -16.18 -2.08 -1.90
C ARG A 43 -16.33 -2.85 -0.58
N TYR A 44 -17.04 -2.23 0.34
CA TYR A 44 -17.27 -2.80 1.66
C TYR A 44 -18.64 -3.48 1.69
N PRO A 45 -18.73 -4.76 2.11
CA PRO A 45 -19.97 -5.54 2.06
C PRO A 45 -21.04 -5.06 3.05
N LEU A 46 -20.67 -4.17 3.96
CA LEU A 46 -21.55 -3.68 5.01
C LEU A 46 -21.82 -2.19 4.84
N LYS A 47 -23.09 -1.85 4.67
CA LYS A 47 -23.57 -0.48 4.68
C LYS A 47 -23.39 0.13 6.08
N ASN A 48 -22.87 1.36 6.17
CA ASN A 48 -22.58 2.09 7.42
C ASN A 48 -21.46 1.48 8.26
N LEU A 49 -20.25 1.63 7.81
CA LEU A 49 -19.05 1.10 8.44
C LEU A 49 -18.57 1.87 9.68
N GLY A 50 -19.45 2.32 10.55
CA GLY A 50 -19.08 2.75 11.91
C GLY A 50 -18.51 1.61 12.76
N PHE A 51 -18.04 0.50 12.16
CA PHE A 51 -17.57 -0.66 12.88
C PHE A 51 -16.04 -0.81 12.88
N LYS A 52 -15.57 -1.46 13.92
CA LYS A 52 -14.15 -1.83 14.02
C LYS A 52 -13.87 -3.01 13.10
N LYS A 53 -12.90 -2.86 12.18
CA LYS A 53 -12.38 -3.97 11.38
C LYS A 53 -11.96 -5.11 12.28
N LYS A 54 -12.47 -6.33 12.04
CA LYS A 54 -11.93 -7.56 12.59
C LYS A 54 -10.79 -8.06 11.70
N ASP A 55 -9.82 -8.75 12.27
CA ASP A 55 -8.58 -9.13 11.56
C ASP A 55 -8.82 -9.94 10.26
N ASN A 56 -9.92 -10.69 10.18
CA ASN A 56 -10.26 -11.49 9.00
C ASN A 56 -11.40 -10.91 8.12
N THR A 57 -11.77 -9.65 8.33
CA THR A 57 -12.81 -9.03 7.51
C THR A 57 -12.29 -8.84 6.09
N SER A 58 -13.01 -9.38 5.09
CA SER A 58 -12.71 -9.17 3.68
C SER A 58 -13.41 -7.94 3.15
N ILE A 59 -12.78 -7.30 2.17
CA ILE A 59 -13.35 -6.28 1.30
C ILE A 59 -13.24 -6.73 -0.16
N GLU A 60 -14.06 -6.16 -1.02
CA GLU A 60 -14.02 -6.48 -2.44
C GLU A 60 -13.10 -5.52 -3.19
N ILE A 61 -12.40 -6.07 -4.17
CA ILE A 61 -11.62 -5.34 -5.18
C ILE A 61 -12.53 -5.14 -6.38
N CYS A 62 -12.75 -3.91 -6.78
CA CYS A 62 -13.70 -3.58 -7.83
C CYS A 62 -13.10 -2.66 -8.90
N LEU A 63 -13.66 -2.75 -10.10
CA LEU A 63 -13.46 -1.83 -11.21
C LEU A 63 -14.79 -1.11 -11.44
N TRP A 64 -14.79 0.22 -11.40
CA TRP A 64 -15.93 1.05 -11.72
C TRP A 64 -15.78 1.64 -13.13
N ASN A 65 -16.72 1.36 -13.99
CA ASN A 65 -16.88 2.06 -15.26
C ASN A 65 -17.86 3.24 -15.03
N ILE A 66 -17.33 4.46 -15.08
CA ILE A 66 -18.10 5.68 -14.78
C ILE A 66 -19.20 5.90 -15.82
N SER A 67 -18.88 5.79 -17.09
CA SER A 67 -19.83 6.07 -18.19
C SER A 67 -21.01 5.11 -18.22
N GLU A 68 -20.80 3.84 -17.85
CA GLU A 68 -21.84 2.82 -17.73
C GLU A 68 -22.48 2.77 -16.34
N ASN A 69 -21.88 3.44 -15.38
CA ASN A 69 -22.21 3.40 -13.95
C ASN A 69 -22.26 1.96 -13.36
N ILE A 70 -21.33 1.11 -13.81
CA ILE A 70 -21.23 -0.29 -13.38
C ILE A 70 -19.99 -0.48 -12.50
N VAL A 71 -20.19 -1.06 -11.33
CA VAL A 71 -19.10 -1.51 -10.43
C VAL A 71 -19.00 -3.03 -10.52
N GLU A 72 -17.96 -3.52 -11.22
CA GLU A 72 -17.66 -4.95 -11.36
C GLU A 72 -16.77 -5.41 -10.20
N LYS A 73 -17.18 -6.48 -9.50
CA LYS A 73 -16.32 -7.17 -8.53
C LYS A 73 -15.29 -8.01 -9.27
N ILE A 74 -14.01 -7.77 -8.98
CA ILE A 74 -12.87 -8.52 -9.52
C ILE A 74 -12.45 -9.63 -8.56
N ASP A 75 -12.28 -9.31 -7.27
CA ASP A 75 -11.80 -10.24 -6.24
C ASP A 75 -12.25 -9.77 -4.86
N GLU A 76 -11.73 -10.47 -3.83
CA GLU A 76 -11.85 -10.05 -2.45
C GLU A 76 -10.52 -10.27 -1.71
N THR A 77 -10.30 -9.51 -0.64
CA THR A 77 -9.10 -9.60 0.18
C THR A 77 -9.36 -9.23 1.63
N ASN A 78 -8.66 -9.91 2.55
CA ASN A 78 -8.55 -9.51 3.95
C ASN A 78 -7.20 -8.83 4.27
N ALA A 79 -6.29 -8.73 3.29
CA ALA A 79 -5.04 -7.98 3.39
C ALA A 79 -5.28 -6.49 3.07
N TRP A 80 -5.88 -5.76 4.02
CA TRP A 80 -6.20 -4.35 3.88
C TRP A 80 -6.17 -3.61 5.23
N SER A 81 -6.08 -2.31 5.18
CA SER A 81 -6.27 -1.43 6.34
C SER A 81 -7.17 -0.25 5.97
N TRP A 82 -7.76 0.40 6.98
CA TRP A 82 -8.60 1.59 6.75
C TRP A 82 -7.84 2.71 6.06
N GLU A 83 -6.59 2.90 6.44
CA GLU A 83 -5.76 4.00 5.94
C GLU A 83 -5.31 3.77 4.49
N GLN A 84 -4.90 2.54 4.15
CA GLN A 84 -4.21 2.28 2.89
C GLN A 84 -4.98 1.36 1.93
N GLY A 85 -6.15 0.85 2.35
CA GLY A 85 -6.82 -0.21 1.61
C GLY A 85 -5.91 -1.44 1.46
N SER A 86 -6.04 -2.15 0.35
CA SER A 86 -5.18 -3.27 -0.04
C SER A 86 -4.00 -2.85 -0.92
N ARG A 87 -3.67 -1.57 -0.99
CA ARG A 87 -2.70 -1.00 -1.96
C ARG A 87 -3.08 -1.30 -3.40
N LEU A 88 -4.39 -1.31 -3.70
CA LEU A 88 -4.95 -1.49 -5.03
C LEU A 88 -4.53 -0.34 -5.95
N GLN A 89 -3.83 -0.65 -7.04
CA GLN A 89 -3.28 0.34 -7.96
C GLN A 89 -3.11 -0.22 -9.37
N TRP A 90 -3.07 0.66 -10.35
CA TRP A 90 -2.73 0.30 -11.73
C TRP A 90 -1.24 -0.04 -11.84
N LEU A 91 -0.93 -1.24 -12.34
CA LEU A 91 0.42 -1.68 -12.68
C LEU A 91 0.78 -1.28 -14.12
N THR A 92 -0.19 -1.41 -15.02
CA THR A 92 -0.17 -0.97 -16.42
C THR A 92 -1.54 -0.40 -16.80
N ASP A 93 -1.75 -0.07 -18.05
CA ASP A 93 -3.07 0.39 -18.53
C ASP A 93 -4.13 -0.74 -18.55
N LYS A 94 -3.72 -2.00 -18.49
CA LYS A 94 -4.59 -3.17 -18.47
C LYS A 94 -4.43 -4.08 -17.23
N ASP A 95 -3.36 -3.93 -16.48
CA ASP A 95 -3.10 -4.74 -15.30
C ASP A 95 -3.27 -3.90 -14.04
N LEU A 96 -3.96 -4.42 -13.06
CA LEU A 96 -3.97 -3.89 -11.71
C LEU A 96 -3.27 -4.84 -10.75
N ILE A 97 -2.79 -4.32 -9.62
CA ILE A 97 -2.13 -5.09 -8.56
C ILE A 97 -2.68 -4.67 -7.19
N TYR A 98 -2.85 -5.62 -6.30
CA TYR A 98 -3.33 -5.42 -4.93
C TYR A 98 -2.79 -6.49 -3.99
N ASN A 99 -2.83 -6.21 -2.68
CA ASN A 99 -2.43 -7.18 -1.66
C ASN A 99 -3.56 -8.14 -1.32
N LYS A 100 -3.18 -9.40 -1.06
CA LYS A 100 -4.09 -10.49 -0.72
C LYS A 100 -3.45 -11.39 0.34
N SER A 101 -4.28 -12.03 1.17
CA SER A 101 -3.81 -13.12 2.03
C SER A 101 -4.28 -14.46 1.48
N VAL A 102 -3.35 -15.39 1.31
CA VAL A 102 -3.62 -16.76 0.87
C VAL A 102 -3.04 -17.73 1.89
N ASN A 103 -3.88 -18.56 2.47
CA ASN A 103 -3.47 -19.50 3.53
C ASN A 103 -2.67 -18.83 4.66
N GLY A 104 -3.04 -17.60 5.03
CA GLY A 104 -2.39 -16.82 6.08
C GLY A 104 -1.09 -16.12 5.67
N LYS A 105 -0.57 -16.32 4.46
CA LYS A 105 0.58 -15.60 3.91
C LYS A 105 0.10 -14.35 3.16
N LEU A 106 0.74 -13.21 3.41
CA LEU A 106 0.52 -11.98 2.66
C LEU A 106 1.29 -12.02 1.34
N ILE A 107 0.58 -11.77 0.26
CA ILE A 107 1.07 -11.77 -1.11
C ILE A 107 0.49 -10.59 -1.87
N SER A 108 0.88 -10.40 -3.14
CA SER A 108 0.11 -9.58 -4.07
C SER A 108 -0.51 -10.42 -5.19
N CYS A 109 -1.54 -9.87 -5.82
CA CYS A 109 -2.20 -10.46 -6.97
C CYS A 109 -2.23 -9.44 -8.10
N VAL A 110 -1.85 -9.86 -9.30
CA VAL A 110 -2.00 -9.11 -10.55
C VAL A 110 -3.24 -9.63 -11.28
N TYR A 111 -4.08 -8.71 -11.76
CA TYR A 111 -5.26 -9.03 -12.56
C TYR A 111 -5.20 -8.28 -13.89
N ASP A 112 -5.33 -9.02 -15.00
CA ASP A 112 -5.47 -8.48 -16.34
C ASP A 112 -6.96 -8.25 -16.61
N ILE A 113 -7.36 -6.97 -16.85
CA ILE A 113 -8.77 -6.62 -17.05
C ILE A 113 -9.32 -7.08 -18.41
N LYS A 114 -8.44 -7.29 -19.41
CA LYS A 114 -8.83 -7.72 -20.75
C LYS A 114 -9.06 -9.23 -20.78
N ASP A 115 -8.09 -9.99 -20.30
CA ASP A 115 -8.12 -11.44 -20.35
C ASP A 115 -8.81 -12.06 -19.12
N LYS A 116 -9.17 -11.23 -18.13
CA LYS A 116 -9.81 -11.61 -16.86
C LYS A 116 -9.02 -12.69 -16.10
N THR A 117 -7.69 -12.65 -16.19
CA THR A 117 -6.81 -13.62 -15.56
C THR A 117 -6.13 -13.07 -14.31
N LYS A 118 -5.86 -13.94 -13.34
CA LYS A 118 -5.19 -13.62 -12.08
C LYS A 118 -3.87 -14.34 -11.94
N ARG A 119 -2.86 -13.65 -11.40
CA ARG A 119 -1.57 -14.23 -11.06
C ARG A 119 -1.10 -13.75 -9.70
N ASN A 120 -0.83 -14.67 -8.79
CA ASN A 120 -0.27 -14.37 -7.48
C ASN A 120 1.25 -14.15 -7.59
N LEU A 121 1.76 -13.20 -6.79
CA LEU A 121 3.18 -12.93 -6.58
C LEU A 121 3.51 -13.19 -5.11
N ASP A 122 4.74 -13.62 -4.81
CA ASP A 122 5.14 -14.02 -3.45
C ASP A 122 5.30 -12.87 -2.46
N HIS A 123 5.31 -11.62 -2.93
CA HIS A 123 5.59 -10.43 -2.14
C HIS A 123 4.43 -9.44 -2.19
N THR A 124 4.17 -8.74 -1.09
CA THR A 124 3.18 -7.67 -1.07
C THR A 124 3.67 -6.45 -1.84
N VAL A 125 2.74 -5.70 -2.42
CA VAL A 125 3.02 -4.43 -3.10
C VAL A 125 2.78 -3.25 -2.16
N TYR A 126 3.67 -2.25 -2.20
CA TYR A 126 3.42 -0.94 -1.63
C TYR A 126 3.20 0.11 -2.72
N SER A 127 4.16 0.33 -3.60
CA SER A 127 4.03 1.22 -4.76
C SER A 127 4.66 0.59 -5.99
N VAL A 128 4.16 0.96 -7.17
CA VAL A 128 4.63 0.46 -8.48
C VAL A 128 5.34 1.56 -9.26
N ASN A 129 6.22 1.18 -10.17
CA ASN A 129 6.81 2.09 -11.14
C ASN A 129 6.43 1.71 -12.58
N LYS A 130 6.73 2.59 -13.54
CA LYS A 130 6.45 2.37 -14.96
C LYS A 130 7.16 1.16 -15.59
N ASN A 131 8.21 0.63 -14.95
CA ASN A 131 8.97 -0.52 -15.42
C ASN A 131 8.44 -1.85 -14.85
N LYS A 132 7.24 -1.85 -14.27
CA LYS A 132 6.59 -3.01 -13.64
C LYS A 132 7.36 -3.59 -12.45
N HIS A 133 8.26 -2.80 -11.84
CA HIS A 133 8.80 -3.12 -10.53
C HIS A 133 7.92 -2.52 -9.45
N PHE A 134 7.95 -3.14 -8.27
CA PHE A 134 7.22 -2.63 -7.12
C PHE A 134 8.09 -2.66 -5.85
N LEU A 135 7.81 -1.75 -4.94
CA LEU A 135 8.39 -1.75 -3.61
C LEU A 135 7.54 -2.62 -2.69
N HIS A 136 8.22 -3.44 -1.91
CA HIS A 136 7.64 -4.31 -0.89
C HIS A 136 8.15 -3.91 0.49
N ILE A 137 7.27 -3.96 1.49
CA ILE A 137 7.58 -3.83 2.91
C ILE A 137 6.94 -4.98 3.70
N ASN A 138 7.40 -5.18 4.92
CA ASN A 138 6.80 -6.13 5.84
C ASN A 138 5.52 -5.55 6.49
N PHE A 139 4.36 -5.80 5.89
CA PHE A 139 3.07 -5.33 6.41
C PHE A 139 2.68 -5.98 7.74
N THR A 140 3.20 -7.16 8.05
CA THR A 140 2.97 -7.81 9.35
C THR A 140 3.71 -7.08 10.45
N ARG A 141 4.98 -6.67 10.20
CA ARG A 141 5.73 -5.81 11.12
C ARG A 141 4.99 -4.49 11.34
N LEU A 142 4.52 -3.88 10.27
CA LEU A 142 3.75 -2.64 10.34
C LEU A 142 2.46 -2.84 11.15
N TRP A 143 1.73 -3.94 10.96
CA TRP A 143 0.53 -4.25 11.74
C TRP A 143 0.81 -4.41 13.24
N LYS A 144 1.93 -5.01 13.62
CA LYS A 144 2.31 -5.19 15.02
C LYS A 144 2.70 -3.88 15.70
N LEU A 145 3.39 -3.01 14.99
CA LEU A 145 3.94 -1.76 15.55
C LEU A 145 3.01 -0.55 15.32
N TRP A 146 2.22 -0.57 14.26
CA TRP A 146 1.28 0.49 13.90
C TRP A 146 0.04 -0.10 13.19
N LYS A 147 -0.83 -0.69 14.00
CA LYS A 147 -1.91 -1.58 13.56
C LYS A 147 -2.81 -1.03 12.44
N SER A 148 -3.10 0.29 12.44
CA SER A 148 -3.98 0.92 11.45
C SER A 148 -3.41 0.92 10.03
N TYR A 149 -2.10 0.73 9.86
CA TYR A 149 -1.42 0.77 8.56
C TYR A 149 -0.93 -0.61 8.06
N GLY A 150 -0.93 -1.62 8.92
CA GLY A 150 -0.46 -2.95 8.56
C GLY A 150 -1.57 -3.92 8.21
N TYR A 151 -1.17 -5.13 7.86
CA TYR A 151 -2.07 -6.25 7.59
C TYR A 151 -1.80 -7.40 8.52
N PHE A 152 -2.87 -8.05 8.98
CA PHE A 152 -2.77 -9.25 9.80
C PHE A 152 -2.30 -10.44 8.96
N SER A 153 -1.36 -11.21 9.51
CA SER A 153 -0.91 -12.49 8.96
C SER A 153 -0.81 -13.53 10.08
N THR A 154 -1.21 -14.75 9.80
CA THR A 154 -1.07 -15.87 10.73
C THR A 154 0.27 -16.59 10.60
N LYS A 155 1.01 -16.37 9.50
CA LYS A 155 2.28 -17.07 9.23
C LYS A 155 3.51 -16.31 9.65
N ASP A 156 3.45 -14.96 9.71
CA ASP A 156 4.58 -14.13 10.10
C ASP A 156 4.49 -13.78 11.58
N SER A 157 4.70 -14.77 12.45
CA SER A 157 4.28 -14.68 13.84
C SER A 157 5.15 -13.79 14.73
N GLU A 158 6.46 -13.57 14.44
CA GLU A 158 7.32 -12.99 15.46
C GLU A 158 8.29 -11.93 14.94
N ILE A 159 8.18 -10.73 15.50
CA ILE A 159 9.14 -9.64 15.31
C ILE A 159 10.02 -9.60 16.56
N TYR A 160 11.07 -10.43 16.59
CA TYR A 160 12.02 -10.43 17.73
C TYR A 160 13.10 -9.36 17.59
N ASN A 161 13.48 -9.02 16.38
CA ASN A 161 14.57 -8.07 16.16
C ASN A 161 14.05 -6.66 15.97
N LYS A 162 14.50 -5.74 16.83
CA LYS A 162 14.15 -4.31 16.75
C LYS A 162 14.76 -3.63 15.54
N ARG A 163 15.91 -4.14 15.06
CA ARG A 163 16.70 -3.55 13.95
C ARG A 163 17.19 -4.64 12.99
N PRO A 164 16.30 -5.32 12.30
CA PRO A 164 16.71 -6.40 11.41
C PRO A 164 17.54 -5.87 10.22
N SER A 165 18.54 -6.63 9.83
CA SER A 165 19.36 -6.40 8.64
C SER A 165 18.79 -7.06 7.38
N ASP A 166 17.80 -7.91 7.55
CA ASP A 166 17.13 -8.72 6.52
C ASP A 166 15.66 -8.32 6.29
N ASP A 167 15.15 -7.32 7.02
CA ASP A 167 13.84 -6.72 6.85
C ASP A 167 13.97 -5.22 6.54
N GLY A 168 13.09 -4.70 5.68
CA GLY A 168 13.14 -3.32 5.24
C GLY A 168 12.33 -3.07 3.97
N ILE A 169 12.91 -2.31 3.05
CA ILE A 169 12.31 -2.00 1.74
C ILE A 169 13.01 -2.81 0.66
N PHE A 170 12.22 -3.55 -0.09
CA PHE A 170 12.69 -4.39 -1.18
C PHE A 170 12.18 -3.89 -2.53
N LEU A 171 13.01 -4.03 -3.56
CA LEU A 171 12.59 -3.97 -4.95
C LEU A 171 12.20 -5.37 -5.40
N CYS A 172 11.00 -5.49 -5.95
CA CYS A 172 10.47 -6.75 -6.49
C CYS A 172 10.08 -6.58 -7.95
N ASP A 173 10.07 -7.69 -8.68
CA ASP A 173 9.57 -7.75 -10.05
C ASP A 173 8.44 -8.78 -10.19
N LEU A 174 7.89 -8.87 -11.39
CA LEU A 174 6.80 -9.80 -11.70
C LEU A 174 7.23 -11.28 -11.80
N ASN A 175 8.52 -11.57 -11.74
CA ASN A 175 9.08 -12.94 -11.72
C ASN A 175 9.41 -13.41 -10.30
N ASN A 176 8.93 -12.70 -9.28
CA ASN A 176 9.20 -12.94 -7.85
C ASN A 176 10.67 -12.74 -7.44
N ASN A 177 11.49 -12.07 -8.26
CA ASN A 177 12.80 -11.64 -7.81
C ASN A 177 12.65 -10.53 -6.76
N LYS A 178 13.47 -10.60 -5.71
CA LYS A 178 13.45 -9.66 -4.58
C LYS A 178 14.87 -9.23 -4.22
N LYS A 179 15.11 -7.90 -4.15
CA LYS A 179 16.37 -7.30 -3.72
C LYS A 179 16.12 -6.34 -2.56
N LEU A 180 16.80 -6.50 -1.43
CA LEU A 180 16.77 -5.54 -0.33
C LEU A 180 17.51 -4.26 -0.76
N LEU A 181 16.83 -3.10 -0.65
CA LEU A 181 17.38 -1.79 -0.99
C LEU A 181 17.75 -0.97 0.26
N LEU A 182 17.00 -1.11 1.35
CA LEU A 182 17.23 -0.40 2.59
C LEU A 182 16.76 -1.27 3.75
N SER A 183 17.68 -1.77 4.55
CA SER A 183 17.32 -2.50 5.77
C SER A 183 16.89 -1.53 6.90
N ILE A 184 16.12 -2.04 7.87
CA ILE A 184 15.80 -1.25 9.07
C ILE A 184 17.08 -0.91 9.83
N LYS A 185 18.05 -1.84 9.93
CA LYS A 185 19.35 -1.59 10.54
C LYS A 185 20.09 -0.43 9.88
N ASP A 186 20.19 -0.43 8.54
CA ASP A 186 20.91 0.63 7.81
C ASP A 186 20.18 1.97 7.93
N ALA A 187 18.84 1.96 7.88
CA ALA A 187 18.03 3.16 8.09
C ALA A 187 18.27 3.80 9.47
N VAL A 188 18.34 2.98 10.52
CA VAL A 188 18.65 3.43 11.89
C VAL A 188 20.06 4.05 11.95
N MET A 189 21.06 3.41 11.32
CA MET A 189 22.43 3.92 11.27
C MET A 189 22.52 5.26 10.51
N ILE A 190 21.90 5.34 9.36
CA ILE A 190 21.89 6.57 8.54
C ILE A 190 21.22 7.74 9.30
N CYS A 191 20.19 7.46 10.10
CA CYS A 191 19.51 8.45 10.93
C CYS A 191 20.26 8.73 12.26
N LYS A 192 21.38 8.07 12.54
CA LYS A 192 22.17 8.20 13.79
C LYS A 192 21.35 7.87 15.06
N LEU A 193 20.55 6.83 14.99
CA LEU A 193 19.63 6.40 16.06
C LEU A 193 20.10 5.10 16.75
N ASP A 194 21.38 4.72 16.59
CA ASP A 194 21.93 3.43 17.07
C ASP A 194 21.84 3.24 18.57
N SER A 195 21.85 4.32 19.34
CA SER A 195 21.73 4.29 20.79
C SER A 195 20.32 4.00 21.29
N LEU A 196 19.27 4.20 20.45
CA LEU A 196 17.89 4.06 20.86
C LEU A 196 17.45 2.59 20.86
N GLN A 197 16.87 2.12 21.96
CA GLN A 197 16.31 0.77 22.10
C GLN A 197 14.82 0.74 21.72
N LYS A 198 14.48 1.15 20.48
CA LYS A 198 13.10 1.26 19.99
C LYS A 198 12.79 0.20 18.93
N ASP A 199 11.51 -0.08 18.75
CA ASP A 199 11.00 -0.92 17.68
C ASP A 199 10.79 -0.05 16.43
N PHE A 200 11.73 -0.15 15.49
CA PHE A 200 11.70 0.61 14.26
C PHE A 200 10.92 -0.10 13.16
N PHE A 201 10.30 0.70 12.28
CA PHE A 201 9.66 0.22 11.06
C PHE A 201 9.84 1.20 9.90
N LEU A 202 9.95 0.65 8.69
CA LEU A 202 9.96 1.41 7.45
C LEU A 202 8.57 1.35 6.82
N CYS A 203 8.09 2.51 6.34
CA CYS A 203 6.78 2.64 5.71
C CYS A 203 6.78 3.73 4.64
N HIS A 204 5.67 3.82 3.90
CA HIS A 204 5.42 4.82 2.85
C HIS A 204 6.51 4.89 1.76
N PRO A 205 7.07 3.76 1.28
CA PRO A 205 8.01 3.83 0.19
C PRO A 205 7.31 4.23 -1.11
N THR A 206 7.72 5.35 -1.71
CA THR A 206 7.12 5.91 -2.92
C THR A 206 8.20 6.21 -3.94
N PHE A 207 8.04 5.68 -5.16
CA PHE A 207 8.96 5.94 -6.25
C PHE A 207 8.96 7.40 -6.68
N SER A 208 10.12 7.89 -7.09
CA SER A 208 10.21 9.11 -7.89
C SER A 208 9.53 8.89 -9.26
N PRO A 209 9.09 9.97 -9.96
CA PRO A 209 8.49 9.84 -11.30
C PRO A 209 9.37 9.13 -12.32
N SER A 210 10.70 9.23 -12.17
CA SER A 210 11.66 8.52 -13.03
C SER A 210 11.78 7.03 -12.71
N GLY A 211 11.34 6.58 -11.52
CA GLY A 211 11.54 5.24 -11.00
C GLY A 211 12.95 4.90 -10.53
N LYS A 212 13.90 5.88 -10.59
CA LYS A 212 15.30 5.67 -10.21
C LYS A 212 15.58 5.81 -8.72
N LYS A 213 14.68 6.49 -7.99
CA LYS A 213 14.78 6.74 -6.56
C LYS A 213 13.45 6.42 -5.90
N PHE A 214 13.49 6.25 -4.59
CA PHE A 214 12.28 6.30 -3.76
C PHE A 214 12.54 7.09 -2.48
N VAL A 215 11.48 7.62 -1.91
CA VAL A 215 11.46 8.14 -0.54
C VAL A 215 10.73 7.16 0.36
N SER A 216 11.11 7.13 1.62
CA SER A 216 10.45 6.32 2.65
C SER A 216 10.57 6.99 4.01
N MET A 217 9.83 6.48 4.99
CA MET A 217 9.91 6.94 6.37
C MET A 217 10.42 5.81 7.27
N LEU A 218 11.50 6.10 8.03
CA LEU A 218 11.84 5.34 9.22
C LEU A 218 11.05 5.91 10.39
N ARG A 219 10.33 5.06 11.11
CA ARG A 219 9.46 5.47 12.22
C ARG A 219 9.63 4.61 13.46
N PHE A 220 9.32 5.21 14.60
CA PHE A 220 9.22 4.56 15.90
C PHE A 220 8.37 5.40 16.84
N PHE A 221 7.83 4.79 17.89
CA PHE A 221 7.18 5.53 18.98
C PHE A 221 8.21 5.82 20.08
N ASN A 222 8.28 7.09 20.52
CA ASN A 222 9.11 7.47 21.66
C ASN A 222 8.49 7.00 22.98
N ASP A 223 9.14 7.27 24.11
CA ASP A 223 8.68 6.84 25.45
C ASP A 223 7.34 7.48 25.86
N SER A 224 6.99 8.62 25.26
CA SER A 224 5.70 9.30 25.47
C SER A 224 4.61 8.83 24.51
N GLY A 225 4.86 7.81 23.67
CA GLY A 225 3.93 7.31 22.68
C GLY A 225 3.76 8.20 21.44
N VAL A 226 4.64 9.19 21.25
CA VAL A 226 4.62 10.07 20.07
C VAL A 226 5.34 9.38 18.91
N LEU A 227 4.73 9.41 17.73
CA LEU A 227 5.30 8.85 16.50
C LEU A 227 6.38 9.80 15.95
N ILE A 228 7.61 9.34 15.93
CA ILE A 228 8.75 10.05 15.35
C ILE A 228 9.00 9.52 13.94
N SER A 229 9.32 10.41 13.01
CA SER A 229 9.51 10.11 11.59
C SER A 229 10.76 10.75 11.04
N TYR A 230 11.54 9.97 10.27
CA TYR A 230 12.69 10.43 9.49
C TYR A 230 12.43 10.11 8.01
N PHE A 231 12.59 11.10 7.14
CA PHE A 231 12.47 10.91 5.69
C PHE A 231 13.82 10.48 5.11
N ILE A 232 13.82 9.39 4.36
CA ILE A 232 15.01 8.84 3.71
C ILE A 232 14.77 8.76 2.21
N CYS A 233 15.70 9.28 1.42
CA CYS A 233 15.72 9.10 -0.03
C CYS A 233 16.79 8.07 -0.39
N THR A 234 16.41 7.05 -1.16
CA THR A 234 17.30 6.00 -1.65
C THR A 234 17.41 6.05 -3.18
N ASP A 235 18.63 6.10 -3.69
CA ASP A 235 18.97 5.89 -5.10
C ASP A 235 19.06 4.38 -5.35
N ILE A 236 18.24 3.85 -6.25
CA ILE A 236 18.09 2.41 -6.47
C ILE A 236 19.27 1.82 -7.22
N GLU A 237 19.81 2.57 -8.18
CA GLU A 237 20.91 2.12 -9.03
C GLU A 237 22.22 2.06 -8.25
N ASN A 238 22.52 3.13 -7.53
CA ASN A 238 23.74 3.27 -6.74
C ASN A 238 23.65 2.65 -5.34
N ASN A 239 22.47 2.27 -4.90
CA ASN A 239 22.17 1.77 -3.55
C ASN A 239 22.65 2.72 -2.44
N ILE A 240 22.46 4.03 -2.65
CA ILE A 240 22.84 5.09 -1.72
C ILE A 240 21.60 5.70 -1.09
N SER A 241 21.57 5.75 0.24
CA SER A 241 20.48 6.34 1.02
C SER A 241 20.97 7.56 1.80
N ARG A 242 20.09 8.58 1.92
CA ARG A 242 20.36 9.80 2.69
C ARG A 242 19.12 10.26 3.41
N VAL A 243 19.29 10.82 4.61
CA VAL A 243 18.21 11.49 5.36
C VAL A 243 17.88 12.81 4.68
N LEU A 244 16.60 13.12 4.55
CA LEU A 244 16.11 14.39 4.03
C LEU A 244 15.62 15.32 5.16
N ALA A 245 14.95 14.75 6.18
CA ALA A 245 14.43 15.43 7.34
C ALA A 245 14.18 14.42 8.49
#